data_6f1a92e6f3917a547606ddb8906d76a3
#
_entry.id   6f1a92e6f3917a547606ddb8906d76a3
#
_cell.length_a   1.000
_cell.length_b   1.000
_cell.length_c   1.000
_cell.angle_alpha   90.00
_cell.angle_beta   90.00
_cell.angle_gamma   90.00
#
_symmetry.space_group_name_H-M   'P 1'
#
loop_
_entity.id
_entity.type
_entity.pdbx_description
1 polymer ?
#
loop_
_entity_poly.entity_id
_entity_poly.type
_entity_poly.pdbx_seq_one_letter_code
_entity_poly.pdbx_strand_id
1 'polypeptide(L)'
;MKGCNTIWLLGALLSFTSCARHYSLADVKHERIEVTDFWDVTPDSEAIRIVAPYKKSVDSLMSPVLGTSEVVMRPARPESLLSNFVADVLRDASAQIGAKADMGLCNVGGLRSTMPKGNVTY
;
A
#
# COMPACT_ATOMS: atom_id res chain seq x y z
N MET A 1 19.62 27.49 -64.62
CA MET A 1 19.03 26.50 -63.70
C MET A 1 20.07 25.99 -62.70
N LYS A 2 20.91 26.82 -62.05
CA LYS A 2 21.93 26.38 -61.09
C LYS A 2 21.70 26.83 -59.63
N GLY A 3 20.62 27.60 -59.36
CA GLY A 3 20.35 28.11 -58.02
C GLY A 3 19.46 27.20 -57.13
N CYS A 4 18.73 26.25 -57.72
CA CYS A 4 17.80 25.42 -56.97
C CYS A 4 18.47 24.33 -56.09
N ASN A 5 19.61 23.80 -56.56
CA ASN A 5 20.35 22.78 -55.82
C ASN A 5 21.04 23.32 -54.55
N THR A 6 21.43 24.59 -54.57
CA THR A 6 22.14 25.21 -53.42
C THR A 6 21.18 25.45 -52.25
N ILE A 7 19.92 25.76 -52.52
CA ILE A 7 18.88 25.96 -51.48
C ILE A 7 18.54 24.65 -50.78
N TRP A 8 18.46 23.55 -51.52
CA TRP A 8 18.23 22.22 -50.95
C TRP A 8 19.39 21.71 -50.09
N LEU A 9 20.62 22.01 -50.51
CA LEU A 9 21.83 21.70 -49.75
C LEU A 9 21.89 22.49 -48.43
N LEU A 10 21.54 23.79 -48.46
CA LEU A 10 21.48 24.60 -47.23
C LEU A 10 20.37 24.12 -46.26
N GLY A 11 19.21 23.74 -46.77
CA GLY A 11 18.14 23.19 -46.00
C GLY A 11 18.50 21.87 -45.31
N ALA A 12 19.20 20.99 -46.02
CA ALA A 12 19.68 19.72 -45.48
C ALA A 12 20.75 19.92 -44.39
N LEU A 13 21.61 20.93 -44.52
CA LEU A 13 22.64 21.21 -43.51
C LEU A 13 22.06 21.77 -42.20
N LEU A 14 20.95 22.51 -42.27
CA LEU A 14 20.26 23.04 -41.09
C LEU A 14 19.51 21.98 -40.30
N SER A 15 19.17 20.86 -40.95
CA SER A 15 18.44 19.76 -40.27
C SER A 15 19.33 18.96 -39.29
N PHE A 16 20.63 19.05 -39.37
CA PHE A 16 21.60 18.36 -38.52
C PHE A 16 21.95 19.10 -37.22
N THR A 17 21.44 20.31 -37.02
CA THR A 17 21.71 21.08 -35.79
C THR A 17 20.72 20.82 -34.67
N SER A 18 19.98 19.69 -34.70
CA SER A 18 19.15 19.27 -33.57
C SER A 18 20.05 18.91 -32.40
N CYS A 19 20.31 19.87 -31.54
CA CYS A 19 20.97 19.63 -30.26
C CYS A 19 20.06 18.73 -29.37
N ALA A 20 20.36 17.45 -29.33
CA ALA A 20 19.79 16.56 -28.30
C ALA A 20 20.32 17.05 -26.94
N ARG A 21 19.44 17.67 -26.15
CA ARG A 21 19.75 18.01 -24.76
C ARG A 21 19.74 16.72 -23.97
N HIS A 22 20.88 16.21 -23.61
CA HIS A 22 21.03 15.14 -22.66
C HIS A 22 20.90 15.73 -21.25
N TYR A 23 19.84 15.38 -20.56
CA TYR A 23 19.71 15.67 -19.15
C TYR A 23 20.32 14.50 -18.38
N SER A 24 21.34 14.77 -17.59
CA SER A 24 21.88 13.81 -16.62
C SER A 24 21.45 14.25 -15.22
N LEU A 25 21.05 13.27 -14.41
CA LEU A 25 20.78 13.51 -13.01
C LEU A 25 22.11 13.83 -12.32
N ALA A 26 22.28 15.08 -11.87
CA ALA A 26 23.53 15.54 -11.29
C ALA A 26 23.68 15.11 -9.82
N ASP A 27 22.61 15.26 -9.05
CA ASP A 27 22.59 14.87 -7.64
C ASP A 27 21.14 14.72 -7.18
N VAL A 28 20.88 13.74 -6.30
CA VAL A 28 19.61 13.58 -5.58
C VAL A 28 19.93 13.52 -4.10
N LYS A 29 19.55 14.55 -3.39
CA LYS A 29 19.55 14.53 -1.93
C LYS A 29 18.19 14.09 -1.45
N HIS A 30 18.14 13.04 -0.64
CA HIS A 30 16.93 12.58 0.00
C HIS A 30 17.17 12.41 1.50
N GLU A 31 16.17 12.71 2.27
CA GLU A 31 16.13 12.48 3.69
C GLU A 31 14.91 11.63 4.00
N ARG A 32 15.09 10.61 4.85
CA ARG A 32 13.99 9.82 5.36
C ARG A 32 13.55 10.42 6.68
N ILE A 33 12.34 10.95 6.72
CA ILE A 33 11.70 11.40 7.95
C ILE A 33 10.78 10.27 8.41
N GLU A 34 11.08 9.66 9.54
CA GLU A 34 10.20 8.67 10.13
C GLU A 34 8.99 9.36 10.75
N VAL A 35 7.81 8.83 10.47
CA VAL A 35 6.57 9.26 11.14
C VAL A 35 6.51 8.50 12.46
N THR A 36 6.84 9.19 13.53
CA THR A 36 6.86 8.68 14.91
C THR A 36 6.04 9.58 15.81
N ASP A 37 5.76 9.12 17.03
CA ASP A 37 5.05 9.88 18.07
C ASP A 37 5.76 11.21 18.43
N PHE A 38 7.02 11.37 18.02
CA PHE A 38 7.75 12.64 18.16
C PHE A 38 7.04 13.81 17.47
N TRP A 39 6.34 13.54 16.36
CA TRP A 39 5.61 14.56 15.59
C TRP A 39 4.24 14.88 16.18
N ASP A 40 3.75 14.07 17.14
CA ASP A 40 2.45 14.25 17.80
C ASP A 40 2.51 15.22 18.99
N VAL A 41 3.67 15.83 19.27
CA VAL A 41 3.89 16.73 20.41
C VAL A 41 2.95 17.94 20.39
N THR A 42 2.55 18.38 19.19
CA THR A 42 1.58 19.48 19.05
C THR A 42 0.53 19.07 18.02
N PRO A 43 -0.55 18.41 18.44
CA PRO A 43 -1.60 18.01 17.53
C PRO A 43 -2.22 19.21 16.80
N ASP A 44 -2.44 19.07 15.51
CA ASP A 44 -3.17 20.06 14.73
C ASP A 44 -4.65 20.09 15.15
N SER A 45 -5.04 21.18 15.82
CA SER A 45 -6.39 21.35 16.33
C SER A 45 -7.47 21.36 15.25
N GLU A 46 -7.15 21.87 14.06
CA GLU A 46 -8.09 21.90 12.93
C GLU A 46 -8.27 20.50 12.35
N ALA A 47 -7.19 19.73 12.20
CA ALA A 47 -7.27 18.33 11.79
C ALA A 47 -8.09 17.49 12.77
N ILE A 48 -7.86 17.68 14.08
CA ILE A 48 -8.66 17.01 15.11
C ILE A 48 -10.13 17.38 15.00
N ARG A 49 -10.46 18.66 14.83
CA ARG A 49 -11.85 19.14 14.71
C ARG A 49 -12.56 18.48 13.53
N ILE A 50 -11.86 18.30 12.39
CA ILE A 50 -12.41 17.67 11.20
C ILE A 50 -12.61 16.15 11.41
N VAL A 51 -11.64 15.49 12.05
CA VAL A 51 -11.63 14.03 12.19
C VAL A 51 -12.50 13.52 13.35
N ALA A 52 -12.61 14.29 14.45
CA ALA A 52 -13.27 13.82 15.67
C ALA A 52 -14.70 13.29 15.48
N PRO A 53 -15.60 13.92 14.70
CA PRO A 53 -16.95 13.40 14.50
C PRO A 53 -16.96 12.03 13.85
N TYR A 54 -16.08 11.81 12.86
CA TYR A 54 -15.97 10.54 12.13
C TYR A 54 -15.30 9.47 12.99
N LYS A 55 -14.25 9.85 13.73
CA LYS A 55 -13.53 8.95 14.64
C LYS A 55 -14.47 8.31 15.64
N LYS A 56 -15.33 9.10 16.29
CA LYS A 56 -16.31 8.58 17.26
C LYS A 56 -17.21 7.50 16.67
N SER A 57 -17.72 7.73 15.46
CA SER A 57 -18.55 6.75 14.75
C SER A 57 -17.79 5.47 14.41
N VAL A 58 -16.58 5.63 13.87
CA VAL A 58 -15.72 4.50 13.49
C VAL A 58 -15.33 3.70 14.73
N ASP A 59 -14.86 4.34 15.80
CA ASP A 59 -14.47 3.69 17.03
C ASP A 59 -15.62 2.89 17.63
N SER A 60 -16.85 3.42 17.59
CA SER A 60 -18.05 2.72 18.08
C SER A 60 -18.32 1.41 17.32
N LEU A 61 -18.07 1.41 16.00
CA LEU A 61 -18.28 0.23 15.15
C LEU A 61 -17.12 -0.76 15.22
N MET A 62 -15.90 -0.27 15.40
CA MET A 62 -14.69 -1.08 15.31
C MET A 62 -14.18 -1.59 16.67
N SER A 63 -14.69 -1.04 17.80
CA SER A 63 -14.25 -1.41 19.14
C SER A 63 -14.85 -2.71 19.71
N PRO A 64 -15.99 -3.26 19.23
CA PRO A 64 -16.49 -4.51 19.77
C PRO A 64 -15.45 -5.62 19.68
N VAL A 65 -15.26 -6.34 20.79
CA VAL A 65 -14.35 -7.49 20.84
C VAL A 65 -15.02 -8.67 20.13
N LEU A 66 -14.38 -9.14 19.07
CA LEU A 66 -14.84 -10.31 18.28
C LEU A 66 -14.37 -11.62 18.88
N GLY A 67 -13.25 -11.60 19.59
CA GLY A 67 -12.65 -12.76 20.20
C GLY A 67 -11.35 -12.42 20.89
N THR A 68 -10.63 -13.43 21.34
CA THR A 68 -9.33 -13.30 21.98
C THR A 68 -8.33 -14.25 21.33
N SER A 69 -7.10 -13.79 21.18
CA SER A 69 -5.97 -14.62 20.73
C SER A 69 -4.98 -14.80 21.87
N GLU A 70 -4.58 -16.03 22.15
CA GLU A 70 -3.60 -16.33 23.19
C GLU A 70 -2.16 -16.00 22.76
N VAL A 71 -1.92 -15.91 21.44
CA VAL A 71 -0.62 -15.68 20.85
C VAL A 71 -0.66 -14.62 19.77
N VAL A 72 0.49 -14.03 19.48
CA VAL A 72 0.64 -13.19 18.29
C VAL A 72 0.76 -14.08 17.06
N MET A 73 -0.14 -13.88 16.06
CA MET A 73 -0.09 -14.61 14.80
C MET A 73 0.39 -13.69 13.67
N ARG A 74 1.52 -14.05 13.06
CA ARG A 74 2.11 -13.31 11.94
C ARG A 74 2.02 -14.13 10.66
N PRO A 75 1.86 -13.46 9.49
CA PRO A 75 1.98 -14.18 8.23
C PRO A 75 3.43 -14.58 8.00
N ALA A 76 3.65 -15.82 7.57
CA ALA A 76 4.98 -16.33 7.21
C ALA A 76 4.85 -17.42 6.14
N ARG A 77 5.98 -17.76 5.51
CA ARG A 77 6.08 -18.81 4.51
C ARG A 77 7.06 -19.88 5.01
N PRO A 78 6.85 -21.16 4.71
CA PRO A 78 5.79 -21.74 3.85
C PRO A 78 4.40 -21.73 4.48
N GLU A 79 4.29 -21.72 5.81
CA GLU A 79 3.05 -21.69 6.59
C GLU A 79 3.20 -20.82 7.85
N SER A 80 2.08 -20.45 8.46
CA SER A 80 2.06 -19.74 9.73
C SER A 80 0.74 -19.97 10.47
N LEU A 81 0.74 -19.70 11.78
CA LEU A 81 -0.48 -19.76 12.57
C LEU A 81 -1.61 -18.90 11.97
N LEU A 82 -1.25 -17.70 11.48
CA LEU A 82 -2.24 -16.81 10.87
C LEU A 82 -2.79 -17.37 9.56
N SER A 83 -1.95 -17.89 8.67
CA SER A 83 -2.41 -18.45 7.40
C SER A 83 -3.27 -19.69 7.59
N ASN A 84 -2.89 -20.54 8.54
CA ASN A 84 -3.67 -21.73 8.88
C ASN A 84 -5.03 -21.35 9.49
N PHE A 85 -5.04 -20.43 10.46
CA PHE A 85 -6.27 -19.91 11.04
C PHE A 85 -7.20 -19.31 9.97
N VAL A 86 -6.70 -18.47 9.06
CA VAL A 86 -7.51 -17.88 7.98
C VAL A 86 -8.04 -18.96 7.03
N ALA A 87 -7.26 -19.97 6.71
CA ALA A 87 -7.70 -21.07 5.85
C ALA A 87 -8.83 -21.88 6.53
N ASP A 88 -8.72 -22.16 7.83
CA ASP A 88 -9.78 -22.82 8.59
C ASP A 88 -11.06 -21.98 8.66
N VAL A 89 -10.93 -20.68 8.92
CA VAL A 89 -12.09 -19.75 8.94
C VAL A 89 -12.78 -19.71 7.58
N LEU A 90 -12.05 -19.68 6.48
CA LEU A 90 -12.63 -19.69 5.13
C LEU A 90 -13.39 -21.01 4.85
N ARG A 91 -12.81 -22.14 5.25
CA ARG A 91 -13.48 -23.43 5.13
C ARG A 91 -14.77 -23.47 5.95
N ASP A 92 -14.72 -23.05 7.20
CA ASP A 92 -15.87 -23.09 8.10
C ASP A 92 -16.97 -22.10 7.71
N ALA A 93 -16.57 -20.91 7.23
CA ALA A 93 -17.51 -19.90 6.71
C ALA A 93 -18.26 -20.39 5.46
N SER A 94 -17.67 -21.26 4.65
CA SER A 94 -18.34 -21.84 3.50
C SER A 94 -19.61 -22.63 3.86
N ALA A 95 -19.60 -23.28 5.02
CA ALA A 95 -20.76 -24.02 5.51
C ALA A 95 -21.95 -23.10 5.84
N GLN A 96 -21.69 -21.87 6.28
CA GLN A 96 -22.73 -20.89 6.60
C GLN A 96 -23.51 -20.40 5.38
N ILE A 97 -22.89 -20.44 4.21
CA ILE A 97 -23.53 -20.10 2.94
C ILE A 97 -24.06 -21.34 2.18
N GLY A 98 -24.08 -22.49 2.84
CA GLY A 98 -24.57 -23.74 2.24
C GLY A 98 -23.58 -24.44 1.29
N ALA A 99 -22.34 -23.97 1.21
CA ALA A 99 -21.28 -24.61 0.44
C ALA A 99 -20.46 -25.52 1.39
N LYS A 100 -20.26 -26.78 0.98
CA LYS A 100 -19.40 -27.70 1.74
C LYS A 100 -18.02 -27.67 1.13
N ALA A 101 -17.04 -27.10 1.83
CA ALA A 101 -15.64 -27.08 1.41
C ALA A 101 -14.81 -28.07 2.25
N ASP A 102 -13.98 -28.85 1.59
CA ASP A 102 -13.05 -29.77 2.25
C ASP A 102 -11.77 -29.07 2.71
N MET A 103 -11.41 -27.94 2.07
CA MET A 103 -10.23 -27.13 2.43
C MET A 103 -10.46 -25.64 2.19
N GLY A 104 -9.77 -24.80 2.94
CA GLY A 104 -9.64 -23.37 2.71
C GLY A 104 -8.25 -23.03 2.15
N LEU A 105 -8.19 -22.09 1.23
CA LEU A 105 -6.93 -21.58 0.68
C LEU A 105 -6.90 -20.08 0.79
N CYS A 106 -5.77 -19.53 1.23
CA CYS A 106 -5.55 -18.09 1.25
C CYS A 106 -4.20 -17.72 0.65
N ASN A 107 -4.14 -16.53 0.03
CA ASN A 107 -2.87 -15.96 -0.40
C ASN A 107 -2.16 -15.35 0.79
N VAL A 108 -1.04 -15.92 1.21
CA VAL A 108 -0.24 -15.40 2.33
C VAL A 108 0.19 -13.94 2.09
N GLY A 109 0.47 -13.55 0.84
CA GLY A 109 0.78 -12.16 0.49
C GLY A 109 -0.40 -11.18 0.67
N GLY A 110 -1.63 -11.68 0.78
CA GLY A 110 -2.83 -10.89 1.11
C GLY A 110 -3.00 -10.63 2.60
N LEU A 111 -2.33 -11.41 3.45
CA LEU A 111 -2.37 -11.25 4.90
C LEU A 111 -1.36 -10.16 5.31
N ARG A 112 -1.82 -8.92 5.38
CA ARG A 112 -0.97 -7.75 5.59
C ARG A 112 -0.85 -7.31 7.04
N SER A 113 -1.73 -7.82 7.90
CA SER A 113 -1.77 -7.48 9.33
C SER A 113 -1.39 -8.68 10.19
N THR A 114 -0.85 -8.38 11.35
CA THR A 114 -0.59 -9.36 12.40
C THR A 114 -1.82 -9.40 13.30
N MET A 115 -2.28 -10.58 13.69
CA MET A 115 -3.28 -10.72 14.74
C MET A 115 -2.58 -10.57 16.11
N PRO A 116 -2.94 -9.58 16.93
CA PRO A 116 -2.31 -9.36 18.22
C PRO A 116 -2.70 -10.45 19.23
N LYS A 117 -1.88 -10.60 20.25
CA LYS A 117 -2.29 -11.31 21.45
C LYS A 117 -3.28 -10.46 22.27
N GLY A 118 -4.29 -11.07 22.84
CA GLY A 118 -5.32 -10.40 23.62
C GLY A 118 -6.62 -10.22 22.82
N ASN A 119 -7.34 -9.16 23.11
CA ASN A 119 -8.61 -8.87 22.44
C ASN A 119 -8.40 -8.56 20.96
N VAL A 120 -9.22 -9.19 20.13
CA VAL A 120 -9.28 -8.95 18.69
C VAL A 120 -10.56 -8.18 18.40
N THR A 121 -10.43 -7.05 17.76
CA THR A 121 -11.52 -6.18 17.30
C THR A 121 -11.54 -6.13 15.77
N TYR A 122 -12.47 -5.38 15.22
CA TYR A 122 -12.47 -5.14 13.77
C TYR A 122 -11.21 -4.43 13.30
#